data_df9abd6a95795a1dfb23bfe5a28a5ed5
#
_entry.id   df9abd6a95795a1dfb23bfe5a28a5ed5
#
_cell.length_a   1.000
_cell.length_b   1.000
_cell.length_c   1.000
_cell.angle_alpha   90.00
_cell.angle_beta   90.00
_cell.angle_gamma   90.00
#
_symmetry.space_group_name_H-M   'P 1'
#
loop_
_entity.id
_entity.type
_entity.pdbx_description
1 polymer ?
#
loop_
_entity_poly.entity_id
_entity_poly.type
_entity_poly.pdbx_seq_one_letter_code
_entity_poly.pdbx_strand_id
1 'polypeptide(L)'
;MDHHPEVGIAGSSFEEADGKPWPYAFRFPSIFSELDSALRLGVVSKLLSKWIVAKVMGNEEEQIDWLPGASMMIRRQVFESIGLMDEGYFLYFEETDFCLQARRAGWTCWYVPQSRVMHILGQSTGVTATNQAPKRLPQYWYDSRRRYFLKNHGWFYTALVDICWLSGYSFWRVRRVLQQKPDTDPPKMLQDTFRNSVFSKQGIPCQKLPSL
;
A
#
# COMPACT_ATOMS: atom_id res chain seq x y z
N MET A 1 0.92 -17.39 -17.74
CA MET A 1 0.59 -18.24 -16.59
C MET A 1 0.71 -19.72 -16.90
N ASP A 2 0.29 -20.20 -18.07
CA ASP A 2 0.30 -21.65 -18.37
C ASP A 2 1.71 -22.29 -18.38
N HIS A 3 2.71 -21.54 -18.80
CA HIS A 3 4.12 -21.95 -18.75
C HIS A 3 4.79 -21.75 -17.37
N HIS A 4 4.07 -21.11 -16.43
CA HIS A 4 4.55 -20.76 -15.10
C HIS A 4 3.51 -21.17 -14.05
N PRO A 5 3.49 -22.45 -13.64
CA PRO A 5 2.48 -22.98 -12.73
C PRO A 5 2.50 -22.35 -11.33
N GLU A 6 3.66 -21.80 -10.91
CA GLU A 6 3.85 -21.09 -9.65
C GLU A 6 3.21 -19.69 -9.63
N VAL A 7 2.89 -19.13 -10.82
CA VAL A 7 2.28 -17.80 -10.92
C VAL A 7 0.80 -17.88 -10.60
N GLY A 8 0.42 -17.36 -9.46
CA GLY A 8 -0.97 -17.29 -9.02
C GLY A 8 -1.67 -16.01 -9.43
N ILE A 9 -0.92 -14.91 -9.54
CA ILE A 9 -1.44 -13.57 -9.80
C ILE A 9 -0.57 -12.89 -10.86
N ALA A 10 -1.19 -12.29 -11.87
CA ALA A 10 -0.51 -11.50 -12.89
C ALA A 10 -1.27 -10.19 -13.12
N GLY A 11 -0.55 -9.10 -13.32
CA GLY A 11 -1.15 -7.81 -13.57
C GLY A 11 -0.43 -6.98 -14.62
N SER A 12 -1.16 -6.04 -15.18
CA SER A 12 -0.77 -5.23 -16.32
C SER A 12 0.10 -4.05 -15.93
N SER A 13 0.80 -3.49 -16.90
CA SER A 13 1.32 -2.12 -16.87
C SER A 13 0.17 -1.14 -17.01
N PHE A 14 0.24 -0.02 -16.32
CA PHE A 14 -0.75 1.04 -16.39
C PHE A 14 -0.26 2.21 -17.23
N GLU A 15 -1.22 2.89 -17.86
CA GLU A 15 -1.02 4.14 -18.58
C GLU A 15 -2.02 5.18 -18.06
N GLU A 16 -1.60 6.44 -17.98
CA GLU A 16 -2.48 7.56 -17.69
C GLU A 16 -3.37 7.86 -18.91
N ALA A 17 -4.41 8.69 -18.74
CA ALA A 17 -5.34 9.03 -19.82
C ALA A 17 -4.67 9.75 -21.02
N ASP A 18 -3.51 10.37 -20.81
CA ASP A 18 -2.70 10.99 -21.86
C ASP A 18 -1.72 10.01 -22.54
N GLY A 19 -1.79 8.73 -22.20
CA GLY A 19 -0.93 7.67 -22.72
C GLY A 19 0.45 7.61 -22.04
N LYS A 20 0.67 8.40 -20.99
CA LYS A 20 1.92 8.36 -20.24
C LYS A 20 2.03 7.08 -19.43
N PRO A 21 3.12 6.33 -19.55
CA PRO A 21 3.30 5.12 -18.77
C PRO A 21 3.33 5.41 -17.27
N TRP A 22 2.66 4.58 -16.50
CA TRP A 22 2.74 4.52 -15.04
C TRP A 22 3.25 3.12 -14.62
N PRO A 23 4.54 2.85 -14.84
CA PRO A 23 5.12 1.51 -14.73
C PRO A 23 5.51 1.21 -13.30
N TYR A 24 4.53 1.09 -12.41
CA TYR A 24 4.77 0.77 -11.02
C TYR A 24 4.16 -0.56 -10.62
N ALA A 25 4.96 -1.33 -9.90
CA ALA A 25 4.52 -2.42 -9.06
C ALA A 25 4.93 -2.11 -7.62
N PHE A 26 4.55 -2.93 -6.68
CA PHE A 26 4.69 -2.57 -5.29
C PHE A 26 5.32 -3.68 -4.46
N ARG A 27 6.07 -3.27 -3.42
CA ARG A 27 6.53 -4.12 -2.33
C ARG A 27 5.56 -4.04 -1.17
N PHE A 28 5.53 -5.09 -0.36
CA PHE A 28 4.70 -5.07 0.85
C PHE A 28 5.12 -3.97 1.82
N PRO A 29 4.15 -3.25 2.39
CA PRO A 29 4.42 -2.28 3.42
C PRO A 29 5.15 -2.89 4.63
N SER A 30 6.12 -2.16 5.17
CA SER A 30 6.95 -2.60 6.29
C SER A 30 7.30 -1.42 7.20
N ILE A 31 7.88 -1.69 8.37
CA ILE A 31 8.40 -0.64 9.26
C ILE A 31 9.33 0.31 8.51
N PHE A 32 10.21 -0.23 7.64
CA PHE A 32 11.18 0.57 6.91
C PHE A 32 10.55 1.45 5.85
N SER A 33 9.55 0.93 5.12
CA SER A 33 8.82 1.75 4.14
C SER A 33 7.97 2.84 4.80
N GLU A 34 7.37 2.55 5.95
CA GLU A 34 6.61 3.53 6.72
C GLU A 34 7.52 4.63 7.29
N LEU A 35 8.70 4.27 7.79
CA LEU A 35 9.70 5.24 8.25
C LEU A 35 10.19 6.13 7.11
N ASP A 36 10.53 5.54 5.95
CA ASP A 36 10.98 6.28 4.78
C ASP A 36 9.94 7.28 4.29
N SER A 37 8.70 6.80 4.11
CA SER A 37 7.57 7.62 3.64
C SER A 37 7.27 8.80 4.58
N ALA A 38 7.51 8.62 5.88
CA ALA A 38 7.28 9.62 6.90
C ALA A 38 8.42 10.63 6.99
N LEU A 39 9.69 10.19 6.99
CA LEU A 39 10.88 11.05 7.10
C LEU A 39 11.13 11.91 5.87
N ARG A 40 10.88 11.38 4.68
CA ARG A 40 11.12 12.05 3.38
C ARG A 40 12.53 12.63 3.26
N LEU A 41 13.53 11.84 3.66
CA LEU A 41 14.95 12.17 3.61
C LEU A 41 15.63 11.37 2.50
N GLY A 42 16.12 12.03 1.47
CA GLY A 42 16.74 11.36 0.32
C GLY A 42 17.88 10.41 0.69
N VAL A 43 18.66 10.72 1.74
CA VAL A 43 19.71 9.82 2.25
C VAL A 43 19.10 8.56 2.83
N VAL A 44 18.01 8.69 3.62
CA VAL A 44 17.28 7.54 4.19
C VAL A 44 16.63 6.73 3.08
N SER A 45 15.96 7.38 2.13
CA SER A 45 15.35 6.70 0.97
C SER A 45 16.38 5.92 0.16
N LYS A 46 17.59 6.44 0.02
CA LYS A 46 18.69 5.74 -0.66
C LYS A 46 19.14 4.48 0.12
N LEU A 47 19.27 4.58 1.44
CA LEU A 47 19.60 3.46 2.31
C LEU A 47 18.48 2.42 2.37
N LEU A 48 17.23 2.88 2.40
CA LEU A 48 16.03 2.03 2.50
C LEU A 48 15.41 1.69 1.14
N SER A 49 16.13 1.89 0.04
CA SER A 49 15.63 1.71 -1.33
C SER A 49 14.99 0.33 -1.59
N LYS A 50 15.48 -0.71 -0.92
CA LYS A 50 14.94 -2.08 -1.02
C LYS A 50 13.56 -2.25 -0.40
N TRP A 51 13.13 -1.32 0.46
CA TRP A 51 11.86 -1.36 1.19
C TRP A 51 10.86 -0.29 0.72
N ILE A 52 11.24 0.60 -0.18
CA ILE A 52 10.31 1.58 -0.76
C ILE A 52 9.19 0.81 -1.45
N VAL A 53 7.94 1.14 -1.09
CA VAL A 53 6.76 0.40 -1.57
C VAL A 53 6.65 0.46 -3.09
N ALA A 54 6.64 1.67 -3.67
CA ALA A 54 6.55 1.82 -5.11
C ALA A 54 7.88 1.44 -5.79
N LYS A 55 7.84 0.43 -6.65
CA LYS A 55 8.97 -0.03 -7.46
C LYS A 55 8.73 0.38 -8.91
N VAL A 56 9.65 1.17 -9.48
CA VAL A 56 9.63 1.48 -10.92
C VAL A 56 9.99 0.22 -11.68
N MET A 57 9.14 -0.16 -12.63
CA MET A 57 9.28 -1.36 -13.43
C MET A 57 9.86 -1.02 -14.81
N GLY A 58 10.57 -1.97 -15.39
CA GLY A 58 11.05 -1.92 -16.77
C GLY A 58 10.06 -2.54 -17.77
N ASN A 59 10.60 -2.94 -18.92
CA ASN A 59 9.83 -3.56 -20.01
C ASN A 59 9.86 -5.10 -19.95
N GLU A 60 10.45 -5.68 -18.89
CA GLU A 60 10.56 -7.11 -18.71
C GLU A 60 9.52 -7.60 -17.69
N GLU A 61 9.07 -8.84 -17.87
CA GLU A 61 8.25 -9.53 -16.87
C GLU A 61 9.06 -9.74 -15.61
N GLU A 62 8.47 -9.44 -14.46
CA GLU A 62 9.20 -9.56 -13.20
C GLU A 62 8.26 -9.98 -12.06
N GLN A 63 8.79 -10.83 -11.17
CA GLN A 63 8.11 -11.14 -9.92
C GLN A 63 8.11 -9.94 -8.98
N ILE A 64 6.96 -9.67 -8.41
CA ILE A 64 6.70 -8.54 -7.52
C ILE A 64 5.93 -8.99 -6.28
N ASP A 65 5.77 -8.09 -5.30
CA ASP A 65 5.00 -8.43 -4.11
C ASP A 65 3.49 -8.27 -4.32
N TRP A 66 3.04 -7.16 -4.89
CA TRP A 66 1.63 -6.93 -5.17
C TRP A 66 1.39 -5.90 -6.28
N LEU A 67 0.19 -5.90 -6.82
CA LEU A 67 -0.31 -5.01 -7.88
C LEU A 67 -1.64 -4.39 -7.45
N PRO A 68 -2.00 -3.21 -7.99
CA PRO A 68 -3.33 -2.65 -7.83
C PRO A 68 -4.42 -3.54 -8.43
N GLY A 69 -5.56 -3.61 -7.76
CA GLY A 69 -6.72 -4.40 -8.20
C GLY A 69 -7.36 -3.94 -9.51
N ALA A 70 -6.92 -2.80 -10.07
CA ALA A 70 -7.45 -2.26 -11.32
C ALA A 70 -7.19 -3.17 -12.55
N SER A 71 -6.14 -3.99 -12.51
CA SER A 71 -5.91 -5.01 -13.54
C SER A 71 -5.13 -6.18 -12.92
N MET A 72 -5.87 -7.19 -12.49
CA MET A 72 -5.32 -8.35 -11.81
C MET A 72 -5.99 -9.62 -12.34
N MET A 73 -5.20 -10.50 -12.95
CA MET A 73 -5.63 -11.85 -13.33
C MET A 73 -5.21 -12.80 -12.22
N ILE A 74 -6.16 -13.53 -11.66
CA ILE A 74 -5.94 -14.43 -10.53
C ILE A 74 -6.29 -15.86 -10.96
N ARG A 75 -5.39 -16.79 -10.71
CA ARG A 75 -5.62 -18.21 -10.93
C ARG A 75 -6.69 -18.71 -9.96
N ARG A 76 -7.64 -19.50 -10.44
CA ARG A 76 -8.73 -20.03 -9.61
C ARG A 76 -8.23 -20.79 -8.36
N GLN A 77 -7.15 -21.54 -8.51
CA GLN A 77 -6.51 -22.29 -7.42
C GLN A 77 -6.00 -21.38 -6.27
N VAL A 78 -5.71 -20.11 -6.55
CA VAL A 78 -5.38 -19.14 -5.47
C VAL A 78 -6.59 -18.98 -4.56
N PHE A 79 -7.77 -18.72 -5.13
CA PHE A 79 -9.01 -18.60 -4.33
C PHE A 79 -9.36 -19.91 -3.59
N GLU A 80 -9.11 -21.05 -4.22
CA GLU A 80 -9.32 -22.34 -3.59
C GLU A 80 -8.37 -22.60 -2.41
N SER A 81 -7.17 -22.01 -2.44
CA SER A 81 -6.16 -22.18 -1.39
C SER A 81 -6.26 -21.19 -0.25
N ILE A 82 -6.64 -19.94 -0.53
CA ILE A 82 -6.61 -18.84 0.49
C ILE A 82 -7.97 -18.18 0.71
N GLY A 83 -9.01 -18.56 -0.05
CA GLY A 83 -10.31 -17.90 -0.02
C GLY A 83 -10.37 -16.61 -0.83
N LEU A 84 -11.44 -15.85 -0.65
CA LEU A 84 -11.69 -14.58 -1.32
C LEU A 84 -10.95 -13.43 -0.61
N MET A 85 -11.00 -12.24 -1.21
CA MET A 85 -10.53 -11.02 -0.55
C MET A 85 -11.29 -10.76 0.74
N ASP A 86 -10.59 -10.26 1.75
CA ASP A 86 -11.13 -10.01 3.08
C ASP A 86 -12.11 -8.82 3.06
N GLU A 87 -13.40 -9.08 3.24
CA GLU A 87 -14.48 -8.09 3.25
C GLU A 87 -14.37 -7.07 4.41
N GLY A 88 -13.47 -7.28 5.35
CA GLY A 88 -13.16 -6.32 6.40
C GLY A 88 -12.40 -5.08 5.90
N TYR A 89 -11.92 -5.09 4.66
CA TYR A 89 -11.43 -3.91 3.96
C TYR A 89 -12.57 -3.29 3.16
N PHE A 90 -12.86 -2.01 3.39
CA PHE A 90 -13.80 -1.30 2.54
C PHE A 90 -13.12 -0.86 1.22
N LEU A 91 -11.91 -0.35 1.32
CA LEU A 91 -11.08 0.10 0.20
C LEU A 91 -9.66 0.33 0.67
N TYR A 92 -8.66 0.08 -0.19
CA TYR A 92 -7.23 0.06 0.07
C TYR A 92 -6.77 -1.10 0.96
N PHE A 93 -5.60 -1.60 0.70
CA PHE A 93 -4.94 -2.74 1.35
C PHE A 93 -5.59 -4.11 1.12
N GLU A 94 -6.79 -4.21 0.53
CA GLU A 94 -7.43 -5.49 0.21
C GLU A 94 -6.58 -6.32 -0.76
N GLU A 95 -6.11 -5.72 -1.85
CA GLU A 95 -5.24 -6.38 -2.81
C GLU A 95 -3.84 -6.65 -2.25
N THR A 96 -3.32 -5.74 -1.42
CA THR A 96 -2.03 -5.93 -0.73
C THR A 96 -2.10 -7.13 0.20
N ASP A 97 -3.16 -7.24 0.99
CA ASP A 97 -3.40 -8.36 1.90
C ASP A 97 -3.58 -9.67 1.12
N PHE A 98 -4.39 -9.64 0.06
CA PHE A 98 -4.65 -10.82 -0.77
C PHE A 98 -3.36 -11.35 -1.40
N CYS A 99 -2.54 -10.49 -1.99
CA CYS A 99 -1.23 -10.89 -2.54
C CYS A 99 -0.29 -11.44 -1.47
N LEU A 100 -0.35 -10.90 -0.24
CA LEU A 100 0.45 -11.41 0.87
C LEU A 100 0.00 -12.80 1.31
N GLN A 101 -1.31 -13.06 1.37
CA GLN A 101 -1.84 -14.40 1.66
C GLN A 101 -1.47 -15.39 0.54
N ALA A 102 -1.62 -14.99 -0.72
CA ALA A 102 -1.21 -15.80 -1.86
C ALA A 102 0.27 -16.18 -1.78
N ARG A 103 1.16 -15.22 -1.49
CA ARG A 103 2.59 -15.49 -1.28
C ARG A 103 2.86 -16.47 -0.15
N ARG A 104 2.15 -16.34 0.99
CA ARG A 104 2.27 -17.27 2.12
C ARG A 104 1.84 -18.70 1.78
N ALA A 105 0.91 -18.83 0.83
CA ALA A 105 0.47 -20.10 0.28
C ALA A 105 1.37 -20.64 -0.86
N GLY A 106 2.47 -19.95 -1.18
CA GLY A 106 3.44 -20.36 -2.19
C GLY A 106 3.19 -19.83 -3.61
N TRP A 107 2.15 -19.00 -3.81
CA TRP A 107 1.88 -18.38 -5.09
C TRP A 107 2.73 -17.14 -5.31
N THR A 108 3.15 -16.90 -6.58
CA THR A 108 3.88 -15.69 -6.97
C THR A 108 2.96 -14.69 -7.67
N CYS A 109 3.31 -13.40 -7.54
CA CYS A 109 2.67 -12.30 -8.24
C CYS A 109 3.63 -11.74 -9.29
N TRP A 110 3.14 -11.52 -10.52
CA TRP A 110 3.97 -11.09 -11.64
C TRP A 110 3.44 -9.84 -12.32
N TYR A 111 4.35 -8.93 -12.64
CA TYR A 111 4.11 -7.79 -13.51
C TYR A 111 4.34 -8.17 -14.96
N VAL A 112 3.39 -7.88 -15.84
CA VAL A 112 3.41 -8.23 -17.27
C VAL A 112 3.30 -6.95 -18.09
N PRO A 113 4.43 -6.33 -18.50
CA PRO A 113 4.44 -5.04 -19.18
C PRO A 113 3.82 -5.05 -20.59
N GLN A 114 3.73 -6.23 -21.23
CA GLN A 114 3.07 -6.40 -22.54
C GLN A 114 1.55 -6.24 -22.44
N SER A 115 0.97 -6.50 -21.27
CA SER A 115 -0.44 -6.19 -20.99
C SER A 115 -0.54 -4.77 -20.49
N ARG A 116 -1.23 -3.89 -21.25
CA ARG A 116 -1.36 -2.48 -20.94
C ARG A 116 -2.80 -2.10 -20.69
N VAL A 117 -3.05 -1.35 -19.63
CA VAL A 117 -4.39 -0.89 -19.26
C VAL A 117 -4.33 0.59 -18.92
N MET A 118 -5.18 1.38 -19.55
CA MET A 118 -5.37 2.78 -19.14
C MET A 118 -6.14 2.82 -17.82
N HIS A 119 -5.50 3.40 -16.78
CA HIS A 119 -6.10 3.52 -15.46
C HIS A 119 -6.14 4.98 -15.02
N ILE A 120 -7.36 5.51 -14.89
CA ILE A 120 -7.59 6.90 -14.47
C ILE A 120 -7.59 6.95 -12.95
N LEU A 121 -6.45 7.31 -12.37
CA LEU A 121 -6.26 7.37 -10.92
C LEU A 121 -7.23 8.34 -10.23
N GLY A 122 -7.71 7.96 -9.06
CA GLY A 122 -8.46 8.85 -8.17
C GLY A 122 -9.92 9.11 -8.55
N GLN A 123 -10.46 8.49 -9.59
CA GLN A 123 -11.86 8.69 -10.02
C GLN A 123 -12.86 8.28 -8.93
N SER A 124 -12.60 7.19 -8.24
CA SER A 124 -13.53 6.66 -7.22
C SER A 124 -13.44 7.40 -5.88
N THR A 125 -12.27 7.90 -5.49
CA THR A 125 -12.04 8.42 -4.12
C THR A 125 -11.56 9.86 -4.08
N GLY A 126 -10.97 10.35 -5.15
CA GLY A 126 -10.30 11.65 -5.20
C GLY A 126 -9.06 11.77 -4.28
N VAL A 127 -8.65 10.67 -3.64
CA VAL A 127 -7.50 10.66 -2.70
C VAL A 127 -6.17 10.74 -3.46
N THR A 128 -6.11 10.12 -4.63
CA THR A 128 -4.91 10.04 -5.48
C THR A 128 -4.94 11.00 -6.67
N ALA A 129 -5.93 11.91 -6.74
CA ALA A 129 -6.02 12.87 -7.83
C ALA A 129 -4.84 13.87 -7.80
N THR A 130 -4.03 13.88 -8.85
CA THR A 130 -2.79 14.66 -8.94
C THR A 130 -2.99 16.17 -9.11
N ASN A 131 -4.18 16.59 -9.57
CA ASN A 131 -4.48 17.97 -9.95
C ASN A 131 -5.35 18.74 -8.95
N GLN A 132 -5.57 18.23 -7.76
CA GLN A 132 -6.38 18.87 -6.72
C GLN A 132 -5.58 19.05 -5.42
N ALA A 133 -5.95 20.07 -4.64
CA ALA A 133 -5.41 20.21 -3.28
C ALA A 133 -5.65 18.91 -2.49
N PRO A 134 -4.66 18.45 -1.71
CA PRO A 134 -4.78 17.18 -1.00
C PRO A 134 -5.96 17.25 -0.03
N LYS A 135 -6.89 16.29 -0.18
CA LYS A 135 -8.04 16.13 0.71
C LYS A 135 -7.62 15.37 1.97
N ARG A 136 -8.33 15.62 3.07
CA ARG A 136 -8.18 14.82 4.28
C ARG A 136 -8.43 13.35 3.95
N LEU A 137 -7.52 12.48 4.41
CA LEU A 137 -7.70 11.04 4.20
C LEU A 137 -8.99 10.55 4.89
N PRO A 138 -9.79 9.73 4.22
CA PRO A 138 -11.01 9.19 4.79
C PRO A 138 -10.71 8.16 5.89
N GLN A 139 -11.66 7.96 6.80
CA GLN A 139 -11.50 7.03 7.93
C GLN A 139 -11.15 5.61 7.47
N TYR A 140 -11.80 5.11 6.42
CA TYR A 140 -11.56 3.76 5.90
C TYR A 140 -10.12 3.50 5.46
N TRP A 141 -9.36 4.55 5.06
CA TRP A 141 -7.94 4.40 4.74
C TRP A 141 -7.13 4.00 5.97
N TYR A 142 -7.39 4.65 7.11
CA TYR A 142 -6.73 4.34 8.38
C TYR A 142 -7.16 2.97 8.92
N ASP A 143 -8.44 2.64 8.80
CA ASP A 143 -8.99 1.35 9.23
C ASP A 143 -8.35 0.21 8.43
N SER A 144 -8.24 0.35 7.11
CA SER A 144 -7.61 -0.63 6.23
C SER A 144 -6.12 -0.79 6.52
N ARG A 145 -5.37 0.33 6.66
CA ARG A 145 -3.95 0.28 7.05
C ARG A 145 -3.75 -0.45 8.37
N ARG A 146 -4.52 -0.10 9.38
CA ARG A 146 -4.43 -0.73 10.70
C ARG A 146 -4.80 -2.21 10.65
N ARG A 147 -5.88 -2.57 9.92
CA ARG A 147 -6.28 -3.96 9.73
C ARG A 147 -5.16 -4.77 9.09
N TYR A 148 -4.54 -4.25 8.03
CA TYR A 148 -3.44 -4.92 7.34
C TYR A 148 -2.29 -5.25 8.29
N PHE A 149 -1.79 -4.28 9.05
CA PHE A 149 -0.67 -4.50 9.94
C PHE A 149 -1.05 -5.41 11.13
N LEU A 150 -2.20 -5.21 11.76
CA LEU A 150 -2.65 -6.05 12.88
C LEU A 150 -2.89 -7.50 12.46
N LYS A 151 -3.59 -7.72 11.35
CA LYS A 151 -3.90 -9.05 10.83
C LYS A 151 -2.63 -9.81 10.45
N ASN A 152 -1.70 -9.14 9.79
CA ASN A 152 -0.57 -9.81 9.17
C ASN A 152 0.68 -9.88 10.03
N HIS A 153 0.84 -8.95 10.97
CA HIS A 153 2.07 -8.81 11.74
C HIS A 153 1.84 -8.71 13.26
N GLY A 154 0.60 -8.59 13.70
CA GLY A 154 0.25 -8.51 15.10
C GLY A 154 0.49 -7.14 15.75
N TRP A 155 0.12 -7.03 17.02
CA TRP A 155 0.08 -5.74 17.73
C TRP A 155 1.46 -5.09 17.89
N PHE A 156 2.48 -5.86 18.32
CA PHE A 156 3.82 -5.31 18.57
C PHE A 156 4.46 -4.71 17.32
N TYR A 157 4.37 -5.41 16.20
CA TYR A 157 4.88 -4.90 14.93
C TYR A 157 4.12 -3.65 14.50
N THR A 158 2.79 -3.63 14.63
CA THR A 158 1.96 -2.47 14.29
C THR A 158 2.30 -1.28 15.18
N ALA A 159 2.57 -1.50 16.48
CA ALA A 159 3.02 -0.45 17.38
C ALA A 159 4.35 0.18 16.92
N LEU A 160 5.31 -0.64 16.49
CA LEU A 160 6.56 -0.14 15.92
C LEU A 160 6.35 0.64 14.62
N VAL A 161 5.49 0.15 13.75
CA VAL A 161 5.09 0.85 12.51
C VAL A 161 4.52 2.23 12.84
N ASP A 162 3.59 2.31 13.80
CA ASP A 162 2.96 3.57 14.20
C ASP A 162 3.97 4.53 14.85
N ILE A 163 4.86 4.04 15.72
CA ILE A 163 5.94 4.85 16.32
C ILE A 163 6.87 5.40 15.23
N CYS A 164 7.33 4.55 14.31
CA CYS A 164 8.23 4.95 13.23
C CYS A 164 7.58 6.00 12.34
N TRP A 165 6.31 5.80 11.96
CA TRP A 165 5.61 6.74 11.12
C TRP A 165 5.36 8.08 11.85
N LEU A 166 4.82 8.04 13.06
CA LEU A 166 4.50 9.26 13.84
C LEU A 166 5.76 10.08 14.15
N SER A 167 6.85 9.43 14.58
CA SER A 167 8.11 10.12 14.87
C SER A 167 8.75 10.69 13.61
N GLY A 168 8.82 9.90 12.53
CA GLY A 168 9.37 10.32 11.25
C GLY A 168 8.59 11.49 10.65
N TYR A 169 7.25 11.42 10.67
CA TYR A 169 6.41 12.48 10.14
C TYR A 169 6.46 13.76 11.01
N SER A 170 6.52 13.63 12.34
CA SER A 170 6.72 14.77 13.23
C SER A 170 8.04 15.48 12.94
N PHE A 171 9.12 14.71 12.74
CA PHE A 171 10.41 15.27 12.32
C PHE A 171 10.31 15.97 10.95
N TRP A 172 9.62 15.37 9.97
CA TRP A 172 9.38 16.01 8.68
C TRP A 172 8.61 17.33 8.84
N ARG A 173 7.58 17.39 9.69
CA ARG A 173 6.78 18.61 9.93
C ARG A 173 7.65 19.76 10.46
N VAL A 174 8.54 19.48 11.42
CA VAL A 174 9.49 20.47 11.94
C VAL A 174 10.46 20.93 10.85
N ARG A 175 11.10 19.95 10.16
CA ARG A 175 12.04 20.26 9.09
C ARG A 175 11.41 21.03 7.95
N ARG A 176 10.18 20.73 7.57
CA ARG A 176 9.43 21.46 6.55
C ARG A 176 9.31 22.94 6.88
N VAL A 177 8.94 23.26 8.13
CA VAL A 177 8.83 24.65 8.59
C VAL A 177 10.18 25.35 8.56
N LEU A 178 11.24 24.71 9.07
CA LEU A 178 12.60 25.26 9.06
C LEU A 178 13.12 25.49 7.63
N GLN A 179 12.74 24.65 6.69
CA GLN A 179 13.12 24.75 5.27
C GLN A 179 12.15 25.61 4.45
N GLN A 180 11.12 26.21 5.06
CA GLN A 180 10.10 27.04 4.42
C GLN A 180 9.42 26.34 3.22
N LYS A 181 9.28 25.00 3.26
CA LYS A 181 8.61 24.23 2.21
C LYS A 181 7.09 24.35 2.32
N PRO A 182 6.37 24.40 1.17
CA PRO A 182 4.91 24.44 1.17
C PRO A 182 4.33 23.19 1.86
N ASP A 183 3.12 23.34 2.42
CA ASP A 183 2.38 22.21 2.98
C ASP A 183 1.53 21.56 1.88
N THR A 184 1.98 20.41 1.41
CA THR A 184 1.30 19.60 0.38
C THR A 184 0.68 18.34 0.97
N ASP A 185 0.65 18.23 2.30
CA ASP A 185 0.14 17.05 2.98
C ASP A 185 -1.39 17.13 3.19
N PRO A 186 -2.07 15.97 3.25
CA PRO A 186 -3.47 15.92 3.66
C PRO A 186 -3.71 16.62 5.00
N PRO A 187 -4.79 17.43 5.12
CA PRO A 187 -5.12 18.09 6.36
C PRO A 187 -5.24 17.09 7.53
N LYS A 188 -4.71 17.48 8.70
CA LYS A 188 -4.77 16.71 9.97
C LYS A 188 -4.09 15.34 9.95
N MET A 189 -3.26 15.06 8.96
CA MET A 189 -2.65 13.73 8.76
C MET A 189 -1.96 13.18 10.02
N LEU A 190 -1.15 13.98 10.73
CA LEU A 190 -0.51 13.57 11.98
C LEU A 190 -1.52 13.20 13.07
N GLN A 191 -2.51 14.08 13.27
CA GLN A 191 -3.54 13.89 14.28
C GLN A 191 -4.40 12.66 14.00
N ASP A 192 -4.79 12.47 12.74
CA ASP A 192 -5.63 11.35 12.33
C ASP A 192 -4.85 10.02 12.41
N THR A 193 -3.58 10.01 12.02
CA THR A 193 -2.74 8.81 12.19
C THR A 193 -2.58 8.45 13.67
N PHE A 194 -2.34 9.42 14.55
CA PHE A 194 -2.26 9.15 15.99
C PHE A 194 -3.59 8.60 16.55
N ARG A 195 -4.73 9.20 16.17
CA ARG A 195 -6.05 8.75 16.61
C ARG A 195 -6.38 7.33 16.15
N ASN A 196 -5.86 6.93 15.01
CA ASN A 196 -6.08 5.61 14.42
C ASN A 196 -4.92 4.63 14.68
N SER A 197 -3.91 5.01 15.46
CA SER A 197 -2.82 4.14 15.89
C SER A 197 -3.29 3.11 16.93
N VAL A 198 -2.48 2.08 17.15
CA VAL A 198 -2.77 1.05 18.18
C VAL A 198 -2.72 1.61 19.60
N PHE A 199 -2.20 2.82 19.81
CA PHE A 199 -2.13 3.49 21.10
C PHE A 199 -3.40 4.26 21.47
N SER A 200 -4.28 4.53 20.51
CA SER A 200 -5.52 5.26 20.75
C SER A 200 -6.68 4.33 21.07
N LYS A 201 -7.42 4.65 22.15
CA LYS A 201 -8.64 3.93 22.54
C LYS A 201 -9.82 4.16 21.56
N GLN A 202 -9.75 5.17 20.69
CA GLN A 202 -10.81 5.50 19.73
C GLN A 202 -10.77 4.64 18.45
N GLY A 203 -9.73 3.87 18.25
CA GLY A 203 -9.61 2.98 17.12
C GLY A 203 -10.31 1.66 17.37
N ILE A 204 -11.48 1.48 16.76
CA ILE A 204 -12.12 0.25 16.27
C ILE A 204 -13.22 -0.33 17.14
N PRO A 205 -14.38 -0.53 16.55
CA PRO A 205 -15.10 -1.78 16.75
C PRO A 205 -14.25 -2.87 16.07
N CYS A 206 -13.61 -3.69 16.86
CA CYS A 206 -13.02 -4.95 16.41
C CYS A 206 -14.20 -5.82 15.92
N GLN A 207 -14.51 -5.77 14.62
CA GLN A 207 -15.20 -6.89 14.03
C GLN A 207 -14.28 -8.08 14.29
N LYS A 208 -14.75 -9.02 15.08
CA LYS A 208 -14.01 -10.22 15.48
C LYS A 208 -13.33 -10.79 14.24
N LEU A 209 -11.99 -10.84 14.28
CA LEU A 209 -11.24 -11.65 13.34
C LEU A 209 -11.87 -13.03 13.34
N PRO A 210 -12.26 -13.62 12.21
CA PRO A 210 -12.67 -15.00 12.18
C PRO A 210 -11.54 -15.82 12.82
N SER A 211 -11.88 -16.61 13.82
CA SER A 211 -10.97 -17.60 14.38
C SER A 211 -10.54 -18.55 13.28
N LEU A 212 -9.24 -18.56 12.99
CA LEU A 212 -8.61 -19.57 12.14
C LEU A 212 -8.86 -20.96 12.71
#